data_ef3337a93a7ef3f598f5149afb7c1834
#
_entry.id   ef3337a93a7ef3f598f5149afb7c1834
#
_cell.length_a   1.000
_cell.length_b   1.000
_cell.length_c   1.000
_cell.angle_alpha   90.00
_cell.angle_beta   90.00
_cell.angle_gamma   90.00
#
_symmetry.space_group_name_H-M   'P 1'
#
loop_
_entity.id
_entity.type
_entity.pdbx_description
1 polymer ?
#
loop_
_entity_poly.entity_id
_entity_poly.type
_entity_poly.pdbx_seq_one_letter_code
_entity_poly.pdbx_strand_id
1 'polypeptide(L)'
;MADMSSLMPWKGADFIGEALRTFLFSRGSADADLAGSRDTLEYRSRALYQNAPLAGAAIDTKVINVVGTGLSCRPNPKTELLKASPEKIKEFSEKARCLFELWAASKDCDAERDKNFYQMQELVLKTKSICGDCFALRCWHKVPSSAFGLCYKLLEGNRCRNPFGKTDTRKLAMGVENDENSAHIAYYFTKYPNFDVGGWDAYQESVRVATYDAFGIRNVVHVYKADRPNQRRGVPWLAPVIPFIKNQERFQEAVLIKAIVQSLYTVFVKTKSSSTPSNYTGNVQGNNRVTPEAGEKAAVELKSANVV
;
A
#
# COMPACT_ATOMS: atom_id res chain seq x y z
N MET A 1 32.59 1.67 -38.25
CA MET A 1 31.27 2.03 -37.73
C MET A 1 31.50 3.06 -36.63
N ALA A 2 31.11 4.31 -36.84
CA ALA A 2 31.23 5.36 -35.82
C ALA A 2 30.35 4.94 -34.62
N ASP A 3 30.95 4.98 -33.44
CA ASP A 3 30.28 4.65 -32.18
C ASP A 3 29.15 5.69 -31.93
N MET A 4 27.92 5.30 -32.25
CA MET A 4 26.74 6.15 -32.04
C MET A 4 26.46 6.44 -30.55
N SER A 5 27.15 5.77 -29.62
CA SER A 5 27.05 6.06 -28.18
C SER A 5 27.56 7.44 -27.78
N SER A 6 28.39 8.07 -28.66
CA SER A 6 28.94 9.41 -28.44
C SER A 6 27.98 10.57 -28.77
N LEU A 7 26.83 10.28 -29.37
CA LEU A 7 25.82 11.28 -29.77
C LEU A 7 24.87 11.70 -28.68
N MET A 8 24.77 10.93 -27.61
CA MET A 8 23.88 11.24 -26.46
C MET A 8 24.73 11.77 -25.29
N PRO A 9 24.64 13.08 -24.96
CA PRO A 9 25.41 13.67 -23.85
C PRO A 9 25.08 13.02 -22.49
N TRP A 10 23.90 12.38 -22.36
CA TRP A 10 23.46 11.65 -21.17
C TRP A 10 23.39 10.16 -21.45
N LYS A 11 24.27 9.38 -20.82
CA LYS A 11 24.30 7.91 -20.97
C LYS A 11 22.97 7.25 -20.58
N GLY A 12 22.21 7.83 -19.64
CA GLY A 12 20.89 7.33 -19.27
C GLY A 12 19.80 7.50 -20.34
N ALA A 13 20.06 8.27 -21.41
CA ALA A 13 19.17 8.43 -22.54
C ALA A 13 19.55 7.55 -23.74
N ASP A 14 20.54 6.68 -23.59
CA ASP A 14 20.99 5.76 -24.62
C ASP A 14 19.96 4.63 -24.85
N PHE A 15 19.59 4.43 -26.12
CA PHE A 15 18.68 3.34 -26.54
C PHE A 15 19.42 2.13 -27.14
N ILE A 16 20.74 2.20 -27.25
CA ILE A 16 21.56 1.17 -27.93
C ILE A 16 22.18 0.23 -26.90
N GLY A 17 22.52 0.73 -25.72
CA GLY A 17 23.12 -0.06 -24.63
C GLY A 17 22.25 -1.24 -24.24
N GLU A 18 22.84 -2.43 -24.07
CA GLU A 18 22.13 -3.68 -23.78
C GLU A 18 21.22 -3.56 -22.56
N ALA A 19 21.65 -2.90 -21.51
CA ALA A 19 20.89 -2.71 -20.26
C ALA A 19 19.69 -1.76 -20.42
N LEU A 20 19.76 -0.78 -21.35
CA LEU A 20 18.74 0.25 -21.52
C LEU A 20 17.80 -0.01 -22.70
N ARG A 21 18.19 -0.87 -23.63
CA ARG A 21 17.41 -1.23 -24.83
C ARG A 21 16.03 -1.80 -24.48
N THR A 22 15.93 -2.55 -23.39
CA THR A 22 14.69 -3.17 -22.92
C THR A 22 14.01 -2.37 -21.82
N PHE A 23 14.59 -1.22 -21.42
CA PHE A 23 14.00 -0.37 -20.38
C PHE A 23 12.86 0.47 -20.96
N LEU A 24 11.64 -0.06 -20.77
CA LEU A 24 10.41 0.64 -21.18
C LEU A 24 10.07 1.74 -20.18
N PHE A 25 9.72 2.91 -20.69
CA PHE A 25 9.32 4.05 -19.87
C PHE A 25 8.05 4.70 -20.42
N SER A 26 7.25 5.29 -19.52
CA SER A 26 6.07 6.08 -19.89
C SER A 26 6.45 7.55 -20.07
N ARG A 27 5.80 8.21 -21.03
CA ARG A 27 5.87 9.67 -21.25
C ARG A 27 4.63 10.39 -20.74
N GLY A 28 3.76 9.68 -20.00
CA GLY A 28 2.50 10.19 -19.49
C GLY A 28 2.64 11.22 -18.37
N SER A 29 1.57 11.96 -18.12
CA SER A 29 1.40 12.73 -16.90
C SER A 29 1.32 11.79 -15.69
N ALA A 30 1.46 12.31 -14.47
CA ALA A 30 1.32 11.51 -13.25
C ALA A 30 -0.01 10.75 -13.21
N ASP A 31 -1.11 11.40 -13.61
CA ASP A 31 -2.44 10.78 -13.65
C ASP A 31 -2.56 9.73 -14.76
N ALA A 32 -1.98 9.98 -15.95
CA ALA A 32 -2.00 9.03 -17.06
C ALA A 32 -1.25 7.72 -16.74
N ASP A 33 -0.11 7.84 -16.05
CA ASP A 33 0.67 6.67 -15.62
C ASP A 33 -0.07 5.86 -14.54
N LEU A 34 -0.85 6.52 -13.72
CA LEU A 34 -1.55 5.90 -12.58
C LEU A 34 -2.92 5.35 -12.97
N ALA A 35 -3.69 6.03 -13.82
CA ALA A 35 -5.11 5.74 -14.08
C ALA A 35 -5.38 4.28 -14.47
N GLY A 36 -4.56 3.71 -15.38
CA GLY A 36 -4.73 2.32 -15.82
C GLY A 36 -4.25 1.26 -14.82
N SER A 37 -3.43 1.64 -13.86
CA SER A 37 -2.76 0.71 -12.94
C SER A 37 -3.27 0.79 -11.51
N ARG A 38 -3.90 1.89 -11.14
CA ARG A 38 -4.23 2.25 -9.77
C ARG A 38 -5.05 1.17 -9.05
N ASP A 39 -6.15 0.75 -9.63
CA ASP A 39 -7.04 -0.23 -9.00
C ASP A 39 -6.31 -1.56 -8.75
N THR A 40 -5.53 -2.00 -9.76
CA THR A 40 -4.73 -3.22 -9.63
C THR A 40 -3.69 -3.10 -8.51
N LEU A 41 -3.00 -1.96 -8.40
CA LEU A 41 -2.03 -1.70 -7.34
C LEU A 41 -2.69 -1.68 -5.96
N GLU A 42 -3.85 -1.03 -5.85
CA GLU A 42 -4.61 -0.96 -4.60
C GLU A 42 -5.04 -2.36 -4.13
N TYR A 43 -5.66 -3.16 -5.00
CA TYR A 43 -6.10 -4.51 -4.64
C TYR A 43 -4.93 -5.45 -4.33
N ARG A 44 -3.84 -5.38 -5.08
CA ARG A 44 -2.63 -6.17 -4.79
C ARG A 44 -1.98 -5.75 -3.48
N SER A 45 -1.89 -4.47 -3.19
CA SER A 45 -1.35 -3.95 -1.93
C SER A 45 -2.20 -4.41 -0.74
N ARG A 46 -3.53 -4.37 -0.87
CA ARG A 46 -4.46 -4.89 0.15
C ARG A 46 -4.29 -6.39 0.36
N ALA A 47 -4.20 -7.17 -0.72
CA ALA A 47 -3.98 -8.60 -0.64
C ALA A 47 -2.64 -8.95 0.04
N LEU A 48 -1.58 -8.19 -0.22
CA LEU A 48 -0.30 -8.36 0.47
C LEU A 48 -0.38 -8.00 1.95
N TYR A 49 -1.08 -6.92 2.30
CA TYR A 49 -1.27 -6.56 3.70
C TYR A 49 -2.00 -7.68 4.48
N GLN A 50 -3.00 -8.31 3.85
CA GLN A 50 -3.79 -9.36 4.47
C GLN A 50 -3.08 -10.71 4.56
N ASN A 51 -2.25 -11.06 3.57
CA ASN A 51 -1.74 -12.42 3.42
C ASN A 51 -0.21 -12.54 3.57
N ALA A 52 0.55 -11.44 3.43
CA ALA A 52 2.00 -11.44 3.56
C ALA A 52 2.41 -10.85 4.91
N PRO A 53 2.89 -11.66 5.88
CA PRO A 53 3.23 -11.18 7.22
C PRO A 53 4.26 -10.04 7.22
N LEU A 54 5.23 -10.07 6.31
CA LEU A 54 6.25 -9.03 6.18
C LEU A 54 5.64 -7.69 5.78
N ALA A 55 4.71 -7.69 4.82
CA ALA A 55 4.04 -6.48 4.36
C ALA A 55 3.12 -5.90 5.44
N GLY A 56 2.38 -6.76 6.14
CA GLY A 56 1.53 -6.37 7.27
C GLY A 56 2.34 -5.73 8.38
N ALA A 57 3.40 -6.41 8.85
CA ALA A 57 4.27 -5.92 9.91
C ALA A 57 4.93 -4.58 9.55
N ALA A 58 5.35 -4.37 8.30
CA ALA A 58 5.97 -3.12 7.86
C ALA A 58 4.99 -1.93 7.93
N ILE A 59 3.73 -2.13 7.51
CA ILE A 59 2.69 -1.10 7.58
C ILE A 59 2.31 -0.82 9.04
N ASP A 60 2.07 -1.86 9.85
CA ASP A 60 1.69 -1.69 11.25
C ASP A 60 2.78 -1.02 12.08
N THR A 61 4.05 -1.39 11.86
CA THR A 61 5.20 -0.71 12.48
C THR A 61 5.24 0.77 12.10
N LYS A 62 5.02 1.10 10.82
CA LYS A 62 4.96 2.49 10.37
C LYS A 62 3.83 3.26 11.06
N VAL A 63 2.65 2.67 11.19
CA VAL A 63 1.49 3.29 11.83
C VAL A 63 1.78 3.55 13.31
N ILE A 64 2.32 2.57 14.03
CA ILE A 64 2.70 2.70 15.44
C ILE A 64 3.75 3.80 15.64
N ASN A 65 4.76 3.86 14.78
CA ASN A 65 5.82 4.86 14.91
C ASN A 65 5.39 6.29 14.58
N VAL A 66 4.41 6.46 13.69
CA VAL A 66 3.95 7.80 13.26
C VAL A 66 2.81 8.32 14.11
N VAL A 67 1.81 7.49 14.39
CA VAL A 67 0.60 7.88 15.14
C VAL A 67 0.76 7.59 16.61
N GLY A 68 1.30 6.42 16.97
CA GLY A 68 1.45 5.97 18.35
C GLY A 68 0.11 6.00 19.10
N THR A 69 0.05 6.74 20.17
CA THR A 69 -1.18 6.95 20.97
C THR A 69 -2.14 7.98 20.39
N GLY A 70 -1.80 8.57 19.24
CA GLY A 70 -2.56 9.62 18.58
C GLY A 70 -1.91 11.00 18.66
N LEU A 71 -2.16 11.82 17.64
CA LEU A 71 -1.64 13.18 17.53
C LEU A 71 -2.56 14.12 18.30
N SER A 72 -2.01 14.82 19.28
CA SER A 72 -2.74 15.83 20.07
C SER A 72 -2.76 17.20 19.39
N CYS A 73 -3.81 17.98 19.64
CA CYS A 73 -3.90 19.35 19.19
C CYS A 73 -3.33 20.30 20.26
N ARG A 74 -2.40 21.17 19.84
CA ARG A 74 -1.84 22.23 20.68
C ARG A 74 -2.08 23.57 19.99
N PRO A 75 -3.20 24.26 20.28
CA PRO A 75 -3.48 25.56 19.71
C PRO A 75 -2.40 26.58 20.14
N ASN A 76 -1.79 27.23 19.18
CA ASN A 76 -0.80 28.29 19.41
C ASN A 76 -1.05 29.46 18.47
N PRO A 77 -2.11 30.24 18.72
CA PRO A 77 -2.42 31.42 17.90
C PRO A 77 -1.36 32.51 18.10
N LYS A 78 -0.98 33.18 17.02
CA LYS A 78 0.03 34.25 17.05
C LYS A 78 -0.60 35.54 17.63
N THR A 79 -0.09 35.98 18.78
CA THR A 79 -0.50 37.19 19.48
C THR A 79 -0.45 38.45 18.60
N GLU A 80 0.59 38.57 17.82
CA GLU A 80 0.84 39.73 16.95
C GLU A 80 -0.24 39.92 15.87
N LEU A 81 -0.74 38.79 15.31
CA LEU A 81 -1.78 38.84 14.27
C LEU A 81 -3.17 39.12 14.85
N LEU A 82 -3.46 38.60 16.04
CA LEU A 82 -4.79 38.71 16.65
C LEU A 82 -4.99 40.00 17.46
N LYS A 83 -3.93 40.78 17.73
CA LYS A 83 -3.96 41.98 18.55
C LYS A 83 -4.68 41.77 19.90
N ALA A 84 -4.59 40.57 20.46
CA ALA A 84 -5.22 40.18 21.70
C ALA A 84 -4.18 40.07 22.82
N SER A 85 -4.62 40.27 24.08
CA SER A 85 -3.70 40.12 25.21
C SER A 85 -3.21 38.69 25.36
N PRO A 86 -1.97 38.47 25.82
CA PRO A 86 -1.40 37.12 26.01
C PRO A 86 -2.26 36.24 26.91
N GLU A 87 -2.91 36.82 27.90
CA GLU A 87 -3.80 36.13 28.86
C GLU A 87 -5.04 35.53 28.15
N LYS A 88 -5.70 36.34 27.29
CA LYS A 88 -6.86 35.88 26.50
C LYS A 88 -6.50 34.78 25.52
N ILE A 89 -5.31 34.85 24.94
CA ILE A 89 -4.83 33.82 24.02
C ILE A 89 -4.56 32.52 24.76
N LYS A 90 -3.96 32.60 25.95
CA LYS A 90 -3.73 31.45 26.81
C LYS A 90 -5.05 30.77 27.20
N GLU A 91 -6.00 31.56 27.68
CA GLU A 91 -7.34 31.07 28.05
C GLU A 91 -8.06 30.40 26.87
N PHE A 92 -8.02 31.04 25.69
CA PHE A 92 -8.56 30.44 24.45
C PHE A 92 -7.90 29.14 24.11
N SER A 93 -6.56 29.09 24.16
CA SER A 93 -5.79 27.86 23.79
C SER A 93 -6.08 26.70 24.73
N GLU A 94 -6.23 26.97 26.04
CA GLU A 94 -6.59 25.98 27.05
C GLU A 94 -8.01 25.44 26.84
N LYS A 95 -8.98 26.35 26.61
CA LYS A 95 -10.37 25.98 26.30
C LYS A 95 -10.47 25.18 25.02
N ALA A 96 -9.80 25.63 23.95
CA ALA A 96 -9.79 24.93 22.67
C ALA A 96 -9.17 23.52 22.77
N ARG A 97 -8.08 23.38 23.54
CA ARG A 97 -7.46 22.10 23.81
C ARG A 97 -8.41 21.17 24.57
N CYS A 98 -9.01 21.64 25.63
CA CYS A 98 -9.95 20.86 26.45
C CYS A 98 -11.16 20.38 25.65
N LEU A 99 -11.77 21.26 24.85
CA LEU A 99 -12.89 20.89 23.97
C LEU A 99 -12.47 19.88 22.88
N PHE A 100 -11.29 20.04 22.30
CA PHE A 100 -10.76 19.09 21.34
C PHE A 100 -10.51 17.72 21.98
N GLU A 101 -9.91 17.67 23.17
CA GLU A 101 -9.62 16.41 23.86
C GLU A 101 -10.93 15.68 24.23
N LEU A 102 -11.95 16.39 24.70
CA LEU A 102 -13.28 15.81 24.96
C LEU A 102 -13.91 15.24 23.69
N TRP A 103 -13.88 15.99 22.59
CA TRP A 103 -14.40 15.53 21.30
C TRP A 103 -13.59 14.36 20.75
N ALA A 104 -12.27 14.42 20.81
CA ALA A 104 -11.38 13.40 20.28
C ALA A 104 -11.43 12.09 21.05
N ALA A 105 -11.66 12.13 22.36
CA ALA A 105 -11.81 10.94 23.19
C ALA A 105 -13.19 10.28 23.03
N SER A 106 -14.21 11.06 22.62
CA SER A 106 -15.55 10.56 22.36
C SER A 106 -15.61 9.78 21.04
N LYS A 107 -16.49 8.78 20.97
CA LYS A 107 -16.83 8.09 19.73
C LYS A 107 -17.76 8.89 18.81
N ASP A 108 -18.28 10.01 19.27
CA ASP A 108 -19.15 10.91 18.48
C ASP A 108 -18.39 11.62 17.36
N CYS A 109 -17.06 11.67 17.43
CA CYS A 109 -16.23 12.19 16.36
C CYS A 109 -16.24 11.31 15.09
N ASP A 110 -16.64 10.04 15.20
CA ASP A 110 -16.79 9.09 14.09
C ASP A 110 -18.26 9.02 13.67
N ALA A 111 -18.53 9.13 12.36
CA ALA A 111 -19.88 8.98 11.82
C ALA A 111 -20.45 7.57 12.03
N GLU A 112 -19.58 6.55 12.14
CA GLU A 112 -19.95 5.16 12.45
C GLU A 112 -20.04 4.89 13.96
N ARG A 113 -19.57 5.82 14.80
CA ARG A 113 -19.57 5.77 16.28
C ARG A 113 -18.85 4.55 16.85
N ASP A 114 -17.88 4.07 16.15
CA ASP A 114 -17.10 2.91 16.54
C ASP A 114 -15.74 3.31 17.15
N LYS A 115 -15.13 4.34 16.62
CA LYS A 115 -13.76 4.76 16.93
C LYS A 115 -13.69 6.16 17.51
N ASN A 116 -12.72 6.39 18.40
CA ASN A 116 -12.35 7.73 18.79
C ASN A 116 -11.41 8.36 17.74
N PHE A 117 -11.14 9.67 17.86
CA PHE A 117 -10.33 10.39 16.86
C PHE A 117 -8.92 9.87 16.75
N TYR A 118 -8.31 9.37 17.81
CA TYR A 118 -6.96 8.80 17.80
C TYR A 118 -6.90 7.48 17.02
N GLN A 119 -7.89 6.62 17.21
CA GLN A 119 -8.06 5.41 16.42
C GLN A 119 -8.37 5.70 14.94
N MET A 120 -9.13 6.78 14.69
CA MET A 120 -9.36 7.23 13.31
C MET A 120 -8.06 7.70 12.64
N GLN A 121 -7.17 8.39 13.34
CA GLN A 121 -5.85 8.79 12.81
C GLN A 121 -5.01 7.57 12.42
N GLU A 122 -5.01 6.54 13.26
CA GLU A 122 -4.36 5.26 12.98
C GLU A 122 -4.93 4.62 11.70
N LEU A 123 -6.27 4.52 11.62
CA LEU A 123 -6.95 3.95 10.47
C LEU A 123 -6.69 4.74 9.19
N VAL A 124 -6.67 6.08 9.25
CA VAL A 124 -6.34 6.96 8.11
C VAL A 124 -4.94 6.67 7.58
N LEU A 125 -3.94 6.59 8.45
CA LEU A 125 -2.56 6.32 8.02
C LEU A 125 -2.42 4.90 7.47
N LYS A 126 -3.07 3.92 8.10
CA LYS A 126 -3.11 2.53 7.64
C LYS A 126 -3.75 2.43 6.25
N THR A 127 -4.95 2.96 6.09
CA THR A 127 -5.69 2.98 4.81
C THR A 127 -4.90 3.68 3.72
N LYS A 128 -4.35 4.87 3.99
CA LYS A 128 -3.48 5.59 3.06
C LYS A 128 -2.26 4.77 2.65
N SER A 129 -1.66 4.02 3.56
CA SER A 129 -0.48 3.20 3.26
C SER A 129 -0.83 1.98 2.40
N ILE A 130 -2.00 1.38 2.62
CA ILE A 130 -2.50 0.21 1.87
C ILE A 130 -3.05 0.61 0.51
N CYS A 131 -3.93 1.61 0.46
CA CYS A 131 -4.71 1.98 -0.72
C CYS A 131 -4.08 3.13 -1.53
N GLY A 132 -3.10 3.85 -0.96
CA GLY A 132 -2.55 5.08 -1.54
C GLY A 132 -3.28 6.33 -1.07
N ASP A 133 -4.58 6.25 -0.86
CA ASP A 133 -5.47 7.33 -0.45
C ASP A 133 -6.32 6.95 0.75
N CYS A 134 -6.71 7.97 1.52
CA CYS A 134 -7.82 7.91 2.47
C CYS A 134 -8.58 9.23 2.42
N PHE A 135 -9.89 9.18 2.51
CA PHE A 135 -10.75 10.36 2.53
C PHE A 135 -11.48 10.43 3.86
N ALA A 136 -11.53 11.62 4.45
CA ALA A 136 -12.37 11.91 5.59
C ALA A 136 -13.41 12.96 5.18
N LEU A 137 -14.68 12.60 5.21
CA LEU A 137 -15.80 13.46 4.92
C LEU A 137 -16.29 14.10 6.21
N ARG A 138 -16.37 15.43 6.23
CA ARG A 138 -16.99 16.16 7.32
C ARG A 138 -18.50 15.94 7.30
N CYS A 139 -19.03 15.41 8.37
CA CYS A 139 -20.45 15.17 8.58
C CYS A 139 -20.94 15.94 9.81
N TRP A 140 -22.24 16.12 9.89
CA TRP A 140 -22.86 16.77 11.03
C TRP A 140 -24.01 15.90 11.54
N HIS A 141 -23.84 15.38 12.74
CA HIS A 141 -24.87 14.59 13.43
C HIS A 141 -25.39 15.33 14.65
N LYS A 142 -26.70 15.41 14.77
CA LYS A 142 -27.34 15.80 16.03
C LYS A 142 -27.80 14.54 16.74
N VAL A 143 -27.09 14.16 17.79
CA VAL A 143 -27.48 13.08 18.68
C VAL A 143 -27.86 13.75 20.02
N PRO A 144 -29.04 13.47 20.58
CA PRO A 144 -29.49 14.09 21.83
C PRO A 144 -28.52 13.91 23.00
N SER A 145 -27.76 12.82 23.01
CA SER A 145 -26.79 12.49 24.07
C SER A 145 -25.39 13.04 23.82
N SER A 146 -25.10 13.61 22.65
CA SER A 146 -23.77 14.13 22.31
C SER A 146 -23.70 15.65 22.46
N ALA A 147 -22.63 16.13 23.09
CA ALA A 147 -22.32 17.55 23.16
C ALA A 147 -21.81 18.13 21.83
N PHE A 148 -21.33 17.26 20.91
CA PHE A 148 -20.71 17.64 19.65
C PHE A 148 -21.51 17.11 18.47
N GLY A 149 -21.76 17.99 17.48
CA GLY A 149 -22.39 17.58 16.23
C GLY A 149 -21.41 17.23 15.12
N LEU A 150 -20.16 17.69 15.21
CA LEU A 150 -19.13 17.46 14.22
C LEU A 150 -18.62 16.01 14.29
N CYS A 151 -18.68 15.31 13.16
CA CYS A 151 -18.09 13.98 13.00
C CYS A 151 -17.45 13.83 11.62
N TYR A 152 -16.63 12.81 11.45
CA TYR A 152 -16.00 12.47 10.19
C TYR A 152 -16.36 11.04 9.77
N LYS A 153 -16.64 10.87 8.48
CA LYS A 153 -16.78 9.56 7.86
C LYS A 153 -15.53 9.23 7.06
N LEU A 154 -14.88 8.12 7.40
CA LEU A 154 -13.72 7.66 6.66
C LEU A 154 -14.14 6.83 5.44
N LEU A 155 -13.47 7.05 4.33
CA LEU A 155 -13.68 6.31 3.09
C LEU A 155 -12.35 5.84 2.51
N GLU A 156 -12.33 4.60 2.02
CA GLU A 156 -11.20 4.03 1.30
C GLU A 156 -11.03 4.67 -0.10
N GLY A 157 -9.81 4.57 -0.63
CA GLY A 157 -9.45 5.09 -1.94
C GLY A 157 -10.34 4.58 -3.08
N ASN A 158 -10.76 3.31 -3.05
CA ASN A 158 -11.58 2.67 -4.07
C ASN A 158 -12.99 3.26 -4.19
N ARG A 159 -13.47 3.94 -3.16
CA ARG A 159 -14.79 4.61 -3.19
C ARG A 159 -14.81 5.91 -3.98
N CYS A 160 -13.65 6.51 -4.22
CA CYS A 160 -13.53 7.71 -5.04
C CYS A 160 -13.29 7.29 -6.50
N ARG A 161 -14.33 7.40 -7.34
CA ARG A 161 -14.35 6.98 -8.74
C ARG A 161 -15.18 7.94 -9.60
N ASN A 162 -14.93 7.93 -10.90
CA ASN A 162 -15.79 8.66 -11.82
C ASN A 162 -17.22 8.13 -11.74
N PRO A 163 -18.22 9.01 -11.95
CA PRO A 163 -19.61 8.59 -12.14
C PRO A 163 -19.70 7.56 -13.27
N PHE A 164 -20.65 6.66 -13.15
CA PHE A 164 -20.89 5.62 -14.14
C PHE A 164 -21.03 6.21 -15.56
N GLY A 165 -20.33 5.61 -16.53
CA GLY A 165 -20.33 6.07 -17.92
C GLY A 165 -19.45 7.29 -18.21
N LYS A 166 -18.79 7.89 -17.22
CA LYS A 166 -17.84 9.00 -17.44
C LYS A 166 -16.41 8.49 -17.44
N THR A 167 -15.70 8.74 -18.54
CA THR A 167 -14.29 8.47 -18.70
C THR A 167 -13.43 9.59 -18.11
N ASP A 168 -12.16 9.32 -17.91
CA ASP A 168 -11.19 10.33 -17.46
C ASP A 168 -11.06 11.44 -18.50
N THR A 169 -11.09 12.67 -18.01
CA THR A 169 -10.91 13.90 -18.77
C THR A 169 -9.92 14.82 -18.04
N ARG A 170 -9.52 15.92 -18.72
CA ARG A 170 -8.65 16.93 -18.08
C ARG A 170 -9.27 17.51 -16.80
N LYS A 171 -10.60 17.67 -16.73
CA LYS A 171 -11.29 18.23 -15.56
C LYS A 171 -11.64 17.17 -14.51
N LEU A 172 -12.02 15.96 -14.92
CA LEU A 172 -12.44 14.88 -14.05
C LEU A 172 -11.60 13.63 -14.34
N ALA A 173 -10.84 13.15 -13.39
CA ALA A 173 -10.13 11.89 -13.52
C ALA A 173 -10.06 11.17 -12.17
N MET A 174 -10.24 9.84 -12.20
CA MET A 174 -10.19 8.95 -11.04
C MET A 174 -11.07 9.44 -9.86
N GLY A 175 -12.24 10.06 -10.19
CA GLY A 175 -13.19 10.59 -9.21
C GLY A 175 -12.85 11.96 -8.63
N VAL A 176 -11.79 12.63 -9.09
CA VAL A 176 -11.38 13.95 -8.63
C VAL A 176 -11.63 14.98 -9.71
N GLU A 177 -12.42 15.99 -9.41
CA GLU A 177 -12.73 17.12 -10.27
C GLU A 177 -11.81 18.29 -9.94
N ASN A 178 -11.12 18.81 -10.96
CA ASN A 178 -10.18 19.92 -10.82
C ASN A 178 -10.64 21.14 -11.60
N ASP A 179 -10.23 22.30 -11.13
CA ASP A 179 -10.32 23.55 -11.88
C ASP A 179 -9.20 23.67 -12.94
N GLU A 180 -9.14 24.83 -13.58
CA GLU A 180 -8.11 25.15 -14.60
C GLU A 180 -6.70 25.21 -14.02
N ASN A 181 -6.55 25.50 -12.72
CA ASN A 181 -5.30 25.56 -11.99
C ASN A 181 -4.90 24.21 -11.35
N SER A 182 -5.64 23.14 -11.65
CA SER A 182 -5.47 21.81 -11.04
C SER A 182 -5.82 21.74 -9.55
N ALA A 183 -6.56 22.72 -9.02
CA ALA A 183 -7.07 22.66 -7.67
C ALA A 183 -8.29 21.72 -7.60
N HIS A 184 -8.36 20.91 -6.55
CA HIS A 184 -9.45 19.95 -6.35
C HIS A 184 -10.71 20.68 -5.92
N ILE A 185 -11.73 20.75 -6.76
CA ILE A 185 -13.01 21.43 -6.50
C ILE A 185 -14.10 20.49 -6.00
N ALA A 186 -14.07 19.22 -6.41
CA ALA A 186 -15.02 18.22 -5.93
C ALA A 186 -14.48 16.80 -6.05
N TYR A 187 -15.12 15.90 -5.34
CA TYR A 187 -14.86 14.47 -5.37
C TYR A 187 -16.15 13.71 -5.63
N TYR A 188 -16.05 12.60 -6.37
CA TYR A 188 -17.15 11.70 -6.60
C TYR A 188 -16.95 10.42 -5.82
N PHE A 189 -17.87 10.10 -4.94
CA PHE A 189 -17.83 8.89 -4.13
C PHE A 189 -18.97 7.97 -4.48
N THR A 190 -18.72 6.66 -4.55
CA THR A 190 -19.77 5.66 -4.63
C THR A 190 -20.56 5.65 -3.33
N LYS A 191 -21.89 5.52 -3.41
CA LYS A 191 -22.79 5.53 -2.25
C LYS A 191 -22.53 4.32 -1.35
N TYR A 192 -22.20 3.18 -1.94
CA TYR A 192 -21.88 1.95 -1.25
C TYR A 192 -20.45 1.49 -1.56
N PRO A 193 -19.84 0.63 -0.73
CA PRO A 193 -18.57 -0.02 -1.05
C PRO A 193 -18.67 -0.81 -2.36
N ASN A 194 -17.58 -0.89 -3.12
CA ASN A 194 -17.53 -1.69 -4.32
C ASN A 194 -17.63 -3.17 -3.95
N PHE A 195 -18.43 -3.92 -4.73
CA PHE A 195 -18.66 -5.36 -4.51
C PHE A 195 -19.23 -5.69 -3.12
N ASP A 196 -20.00 -4.77 -2.55
CA ASP A 196 -20.77 -5.06 -1.35
C ASP A 196 -21.82 -6.13 -1.61
N VAL A 197 -22.32 -6.73 -0.54
CA VAL A 197 -23.25 -7.87 -0.55
C VAL A 197 -24.54 -7.63 -1.37
N GLY A 198 -24.81 -6.39 -1.80
CA GLY A 198 -25.98 -5.98 -2.61
C GLY A 198 -25.84 -6.01 -4.13
N GLY A 199 -24.70 -6.44 -4.71
CA GLY A 199 -24.55 -6.59 -6.17
C GLY A 199 -24.15 -5.32 -6.96
N TRP A 200 -24.32 -5.38 -8.28
CA TRP A 200 -23.84 -4.38 -9.25
C TRP A 200 -24.53 -3.00 -9.16
N ASP A 201 -25.74 -2.92 -8.61
CA ASP A 201 -26.51 -1.67 -8.53
C ASP A 201 -25.86 -0.64 -7.60
N ALA A 202 -25.15 -1.10 -6.57
CA ALA A 202 -24.41 -0.25 -5.66
C ALA A 202 -23.27 0.55 -6.34
N TYR A 203 -22.78 0.08 -7.48
CA TYR A 203 -21.68 0.68 -8.22
C TYR A 203 -22.11 1.91 -9.04
N GLN A 204 -23.41 2.02 -9.38
CA GLN A 204 -23.91 3.04 -10.29
C GLN A 204 -24.18 4.38 -9.61
N GLU A 205 -24.51 4.38 -8.32
CA GLU A 205 -24.81 5.61 -7.58
C GLU A 205 -23.55 6.30 -7.08
N SER A 206 -23.24 7.45 -7.67
CA SER A 206 -22.14 8.32 -7.22
C SER A 206 -22.67 9.65 -6.68
N VAL A 207 -22.08 10.12 -5.60
CA VAL A 207 -22.40 11.40 -4.98
C VAL A 207 -21.24 12.36 -5.20
N ARG A 208 -21.53 13.54 -5.77
CA ARG A 208 -20.57 14.63 -5.90
C ARG A 208 -20.50 15.42 -4.59
N VAL A 209 -19.32 15.50 -3.98
CA VAL A 209 -19.06 16.26 -2.77
C VAL A 209 -18.08 17.38 -3.09
N ALA A 210 -18.49 18.63 -2.90
CA ALA A 210 -17.62 19.78 -3.07
C ALA A 210 -16.51 19.79 -2.02
N THR A 211 -15.29 20.17 -2.40
CA THR A 211 -14.13 20.22 -1.50
C THR A 211 -14.35 21.20 -0.34
N TYR A 212 -15.01 22.32 -0.61
CA TYR A 212 -15.33 23.35 0.38
C TYR A 212 -16.82 23.64 0.38
N ASP A 213 -17.34 24.06 1.52
CA ASP A 213 -18.70 24.60 1.63
C ASP A 213 -18.76 26.09 1.25
N ALA A 214 -19.96 26.68 1.35
CA ALA A 214 -20.18 28.10 1.05
C ALA A 214 -19.41 29.05 1.98
N PHE A 215 -18.96 28.59 3.12
CA PHE A 215 -18.19 29.33 4.10
C PHE A 215 -16.67 29.14 3.98
N GLY A 216 -16.21 28.39 2.97
CA GLY A 216 -14.81 28.06 2.77
C GLY A 216 -14.27 26.98 3.72
N ILE A 217 -15.16 26.29 4.46
CA ILE A 217 -14.74 25.18 5.33
C ILE A 217 -14.67 23.90 4.50
N ARG A 218 -13.60 23.15 4.70
CA ARG A 218 -13.33 21.92 3.94
C ARG A 218 -14.31 20.81 4.31
N ASN A 219 -15.02 20.25 3.31
CA ASN A 219 -15.92 19.11 3.46
C ASN A 219 -15.17 17.77 3.30
N VAL A 220 -14.14 17.74 2.44
CA VAL A 220 -13.38 16.53 2.14
C VAL A 220 -11.92 16.75 2.50
N VAL A 221 -11.40 15.96 3.41
CA VAL A 221 -9.97 15.88 3.68
C VAL A 221 -9.42 14.68 2.94
N HIS A 222 -8.64 14.93 1.88
CA HIS A 222 -7.99 13.90 1.09
C HIS A 222 -6.56 13.72 1.59
N VAL A 223 -6.28 12.55 2.18
CA VAL A 223 -4.98 12.20 2.75
C VAL A 223 -4.25 11.27 1.80
N TYR A 224 -3.30 11.80 1.04
CA TYR A 224 -2.48 11.06 0.10
C TYR A 224 -1.07 11.66 0.03
N LYS A 225 -0.18 11.01 -0.70
CA LYS A 225 1.14 11.54 -1.01
C LYS A 225 1.24 11.71 -2.52
N ALA A 226 1.46 12.94 -2.98
CA ALA A 226 1.80 13.22 -4.36
C ALA A 226 3.31 13.03 -4.54
N ASP A 227 3.73 12.19 -5.46
CA ASP A 227 5.13 11.99 -5.83
C ASP A 227 5.52 12.85 -7.05
N ARG A 228 4.53 13.34 -7.80
CA ARG A 228 4.71 14.22 -8.97
C ARG A 228 3.73 15.40 -8.92
N PRO A 229 4.08 16.57 -9.47
CA PRO A 229 3.14 17.69 -9.63
C PRO A 229 1.87 17.26 -10.38
N ASN A 230 0.74 17.87 -10.04
CA ASN A 230 -0.60 17.60 -10.62
C ASN A 230 -1.11 16.17 -10.46
N GLN A 231 -0.52 15.37 -9.60
CA GLN A 231 -1.01 14.04 -9.24
C GLN A 231 -2.26 14.17 -8.36
N ARG A 232 -3.39 13.59 -8.81
CA ARG A 232 -4.69 13.68 -8.10
C ARG A 232 -4.88 12.60 -7.06
N ARG A 233 -4.26 11.45 -7.24
CA ARG A 233 -4.46 10.28 -6.38
C ARG A 233 -3.13 9.75 -5.87
N GLY A 234 -3.17 9.14 -4.70
CA GLY A 234 -2.00 8.51 -4.13
C GLY A 234 -1.68 7.13 -4.70
N VAL A 235 -0.45 6.70 -4.50
CA VAL A 235 0.03 5.35 -4.84
C VAL A 235 0.19 4.56 -3.55
N PRO A 236 -0.26 3.28 -3.50
CA PRO A 236 -0.03 2.41 -2.36
C PRO A 236 1.45 2.35 -1.96
N TRP A 237 1.73 2.37 -0.67
CA TRP A 237 3.11 2.38 -0.18
C TRP A 237 3.88 1.11 -0.57
N LEU A 238 3.17 -0.02 -0.68
CA LEU A 238 3.75 -1.30 -1.10
C LEU A 238 3.95 -1.41 -2.62
N ALA A 239 3.42 -0.49 -3.44
CA ALA A 239 3.43 -0.62 -4.90
C ALA A 239 4.79 -1.03 -5.50
N PRO A 240 5.92 -0.38 -5.15
CA PRO A 240 7.22 -0.72 -5.75
C PRO A 240 7.76 -2.09 -5.29
N VAL A 241 7.31 -2.61 -4.16
CA VAL A 241 7.81 -3.87 -3.58
C VAL A 241 6.89 -5.06 -3.81
N ILE A 242 5.72 -4.87 -4.42
CA ILE A 242 4.76 -5.95 -4.72
C ILE A 242 5.43 -7.14 -5.44
N PRO A 243 6.17 -6.95 -6.56
CA PRO A 243 6.79 -8.07 -7.26
C PRO A 243 7.84 -8.78 -6.42
N PHE A 244 8.62 -8.01 -5.65
CA PHE A 244 9.67 -8.56 -4.79
C PHE A 244 9.10 -9.45 -3.68
N ILE A 245 8.08 -8.97 -2.96
CA ILE A 245 7.44 -9.76 -1.89
C ILE A 245 6.84 -11.04 -2.45
N LYS A 246 6.15 -10.98 -3.61
CA LYS A 246 5.59 -12.17 -4.25
C LYS A 246 6.65 -13.18 -4.69
N ASN A 247 7.77 -12.71 -5.22
CA ASN A 247 8.88 -13.61 -5.58
C ASN A 247 9.52 -14.24 -4.33
N GLN A 248 9.64 -13.50 -3.24
CA GLN A 248 10.13 -14.03 -1.97
C GLN A 248 9.21 -15.10 -1.38
N GLU A 249 7.89 -14.90 -1.41
CA GLU A 249 6.92 -15.93 -0.98
C GLU A 249 7.07 -17.21 -1.81
N ARG A 250 7.11 -17.08 -3.13
CA ARG A 250 7.32 -18.22 -4.04
C ARG A 250 8.64 -18.95 -3.80
N PHE A 251 9.70 -18.19 -3.52
CA PHE A 251 11.00 -18.79 -3.20
C PHE A 251 10.93 -19.58 -1.88
N GLN A 252 10.32 -19.03 -0.84
CA GLN A 252 10.15 -19.73 0.44
C GLN A 252 9.31 -21.01 0.27
N GLU A 253 8.22 -20.94 -0.48
CA GLU A 253 7.37 -22.09 -0.79
C GLU A 253 8.17 -23.18 -1.54
N ALA A 254 8.95 -22.80 -2.56
CA ALA A 254 9.79 -23.72 -3.31
C ALA A 254 10.87 -24.40 -2.44
N VAL A 255 11.46 -23.66 -1.50
CA VAL A 255 12.43 -24.19 -0.53
C VAL A 255 11.78 -25.20 0.42
N LEU A 256 10.58 -24.88 0.92
CA LEU A 256 9.81 -25.80 1.76
C LEU A 256 9.44 -27.08 1.01
N ILE A 257 8.92 -26.97 -0.21
CA ILE A 257 8.60 -28.14 -1.06
C ILE A 257 9.86 -28.98 -1.29
N LYS A 258 10.99 -28.34 -1.62
CA LYS A 258 12.27 -29.03 -1.78
C LYS A 258 12.65 -29.80 -0.50
N ALA A 259 12.54 -29.17 0.66
CA ALA A 259 12.87 -29.82 1.93
C ALA A 259 11.95 -31.02 2.23
N ILE A 260 10.64 -30.89 1.95
CA ILE A 260 9.67 -31.97 2.09
C ILE A 260 10.04 -33.14 1.15
N VAL A 261 10.28 -32.85 -0.12
CA VAL A 261 10.67 -33.87 -1.11
C VAL A 261 11.96 -34.57 -0.67
N GLN A 262 12.98 -33.83 -0.25
CA GLN A 262 14.24 -34.38 0.24
C GLN A 262 14.08 -35.28 1.48
N SER A 263 13.11 -34.98 2.35
CA SER A 263 12.83 -35.83 3.54
C SER A 263 12.09 -37.12 3.20
N LEU A 264 11.34 -37.13 2.08
CA LEU A 264 10.56 -38.31 1.65
C LEU A 264 11.37 -39.31 0.80
N TYR A 265 12.43 -38.84 0.14
CA TYR A 265 13.22 -39.69 -0.78
C TYR A 265 14.56 -40.06 -0.17
N THR A 266 14.81 -41.36 -0.07
CA THR A 266 16.13 -41.90 0.26
C THR A 266 16.79 -42.41 -1.04
N VAL A 267 17.96 -41.89 -1.35
CA VAL A 267 18.74 -42.34 -2.53
C VAL A 267 19.63 -43.50 -2.13
N PHE A 268 19.43 -44.66 -2.75
CA PHE A 268 20.30 -45.82 -2.60
C PHE A 268 21.28 -45.89 -3.81
N VAL A 269 22.57 -45.74 -3.53
CA VAL A 269 23.61 -45.93 -4.53
C VAL A 269 24.08 -47.37 -4.50
N LYS A 270 23.75 -48.14 -5.53
CA LYS A 270 24.22 -49.53 -5.68
C LYS A 270 25.50 -49.52 -6.52
N THR A 271 26.64 -49.83 -5.88
CA THR A 271 27.93 -50.00 -6.59
C THR A 271 28.14 -51.48 -6.91
N LYS A 272 28.60 -51.77 -8.14
CA LYS A 272 28.92 -53.13 -8.58
C LYS A 272 30.27 -53.67 -8.04
N SER A 273 30.98 -52.90 -7.27
CA SER A 273 32.27 -53.29 -6.68
C SER A 273 32.04 -54.20 -5.48
N SER A 274 32.70 -55.36 -5.48
CA SER A 274 32.67 -56.35 -4.41
C SER A 274 33.48 -55.97 -3.16
N SER A 275 34.00 -54.74 -3.11
CA SER A 275 34.62 -54.19 -1.91
C SER A 275 33.55 -53.64 -1.00
N THR A 276 33.44 -54.18 0.19
CA THR A 276 32.59 -53.73 1.27
C THR A 276 32.66 -52.21 1.45
N PRO A 277 31.54 -51.53 1.55
CA PRO A 277 31.51 -50.06 1.68
C PRO A 277 31.85 -49.61 3.10
N SER A 278 33.05 -49.95 3.57
CA SER A 278 33.53 -49.52 4.88
C SER A 278 33.85 -48.02 4.97
N ASN A 279 33.75 -47.27 3.85
CA ASN A 279 34.16 -45.88 3.79
C ASN A 279 32.99 -44.86 3.66
N TYR A 280 31.73 -45.32 3.79
CA TYR A 280 30.58 -44.41 3.77
C TYR A 280 30.04 -44.04 5.17
N THR A 281 30.70 -44.46 6.22
CA THR A 281 30.45 -43.95 7.56
C THR A 281 31.35 -42.74 7.79
N GLY A 282 30.85 -41.59 7.45
CA GLY A 282 31.09 -40.28 8.05
C GLY A 282 32.48 -39.82 8.48
N ASN A 283 33.61 -40.40 7.98
CA ASN A 283 34.92 -39.85 8.26
C ASN A 283 35.60 -39.47 6.94
N VAL A 284 35.51 -38.22 6.56
CA VAL A 284 36.25 -37.61 5.48
C VAL A 284 37.67 -37.34 5.96
N GLN A 285 38.51 -38.37 5.92
CA GLN A 285 39.96 -38.24 5.88
C GLN A 285 40.54 -39.29 4.94
N GLY A 286 40.99 -38.83 3.79
CA GLY A 286 41.72 -39.64 2.83
C GLY A 286 41.41 -39.32 1.38
N ASN A 287 42.40 -38.76 0.71
CA ASN A 287 42.46 -38.51 -0.75
C ASN A 287 42.34 -39.82 -1.55
N ASN A 288 41.13 -40.33 -1.79
CA ASN A 288 40.90 -41.28 -2.86
C ASN A 288 39.72 -40.81 -3.70
N ARG A 289 39.99 -40.01 -4.72
CA ARG A 289 39.09 -39.81 -5.85
C ARG A 289 39.06 -41.12 -6.64
N VAL A 290 37.96 -41.86 -6.50
CA VAL A 290 37.58 -42.89 -7.46
C VAL A 290 37.03 -42.15 -8.69
N THR A 291 37.85 -42.05 -9.73
CA THR A 291 37.38 -41.62 -11.05
C THR A 291 36.62 -42.82 -11.66
N PRO A 292 35.36 -42.71 -12.06
CA PRO A 292 34.68 -43.78 -12.80
C PRO A 292 35.34 -43.88 -14.18
N GLU A 293 35.69 -45.09 -14.57
CA GLU A 293 36.13 -45.37 -15.95
C GLU A 293 35.03 -45.00 -16.95
N ALA A 294 35.44 -44.36 -18.03
CA ALA A 294 34.54 -43.88 -19.07
C ALA A 294 33.87 -45.08 -19.75
N GLY A 295 32.61 -45.36 -19.42
CA GLY A 295 31.81 -46.40 -20.08
C GLY A 295 30.67 -47.02 -19.27
N GLU A 296 30.66 -46.95 -17.93
CA GLU A 296 29.56 -47.53 -17.14
C GLU A 296 28.56 -46.44 -16.66
N LYS A 297 27.35 -46.51 -17.22
CA LYS A 297 26.23 -45.72 -16.74
C LYS A 297 25.77 -46.28 -15.39
N ALA A 298 25.98 -45.51 -14.31
CA ALA A 298 25.37 -45.79 -13.02
C ALA A 298 23.86 -45.57 -13.11
N ALA A 299 23.06 -46.60 -12.95
CA ALA A 299 21.62 -46.48 -12.82
C ALA A 299 21.29 -46.06 -11.36
N VAL A 300 20.69 -44.89 -11.19
CA VAL A 300 20.15 -44.42 -9.92
C VAL A 300 18.68 -44.84 -9.87
N GLU A 301 18.33 -45.79 -9.01
CA GLU A 301 16.94 -46.13 -8.73
C GLU A 301 16.43 -45.29 -7.54
N LEU A 302 15.43 -44.48 -7.79
CA LEU A 302 14.70 -43.75 -6.77
C LEU A 302 13.51 -44.57 -6.28
N LYS A 303 13.54 -45.04 -5.05
CA LYS A 303 12.36 -45.66 -4.40
C LYS A 303 11.73 -44.68 -3.43
N SER A 304 10.44 -44.44 -3.58
CA SER A 304 9.65 -43.71 -2.57
C SER A 304 9.58 -44.53 -1.29
N ALA A 305 9.83 -43.91 -0.14
CA ALA A 305 9.54 -44.50 1.16
C ALA A 305 8.01 -44.69 1.27
N ASN A 306 7.55 -45.93 1.50
CA ASN A 306 6.16 -46.19 1.77
C ASN A 306 5.74 -45.39 3.04
N VAL A 307 4.79 -44.49 2.85
CA VAL A 307 4.08 -43.85 3.95
C VAL A 307 3.10 -44.90 4.48
N VAL A 308 3.29 -45.35 5.71
CA VAL A 308 2.28 -46.05 6.49
C VAL A 308 1.49 -44.99 7.25
#